data_1157883a017ac39c85824ca7a799c38c
#
_entry.id   1157883a017ac39c85824ca7a799c38c
#
_cell.length_a   1.000
_cell.length_b   1.000
_cell.length_c   1.000
_cell.angle_alpha   90.00
_cell.angle_beta   90.00
_cell.angle_gamma   90.00
#
_symmetry.space_group_name_H-M   'P 1'
#
loop_
_entity.id
_entity.type
_entity.pdbx_description
1 polymer ?
#
loop_
_entity_poly.entity_id
_entity_poly.type
_entity_poly.pdbx_seq_one_letter_code
_entity_poly.pdbx_strand_id
1 'polypeptide(L)'
;MTLPWVLSAVLLVALLWLGYVFLQERKRSVFQEQEVEKARANKHHLNDFLASMSHHLRTPLNGVMGYAEYIYSSTREPMIQFTSKIILENSLQMLHLVNGLLDLSKIQEGTLDLSQSDFDIKEMLESVRALHQARADELKISLHLQLANNLPSQMRADPYRVRQVLNNLVDNALNYNQPQGSVTLSVTPSANHLWVVFSVEDTGKGISPEMQETIFKRQHKTDTPFVLRPNEGAGLGLVLSHHLIHLMGGTLNYSTKAGEGSVFFFNLPIRTESP
;
A
#
# COMPACT_ATOMS: atom_id res chain seq x y z
N MET A 1 38.57 -63.28 22.66
CA MET A 1 39.33 -62.46 21.67
C MET A 1 38.45 -61.88 20.53
N THR A 2 37.20 -61.44 20.79
CA THR A 2 36.26 -60.97 19.74
C THR A 2 35.82 -59.51 19.90
N LEU A 3 36.19 -58.83 20.97
CA LEU A 3 35.72 -57.48 21.28
C LEU A 3 36.25 -56.33 20.35
N PRO A 4 37.50 -56.31 19.89
CA PRO A 4 38.02 -55.21 19.07
C PRO A 4 37.41 -55.14 17.67
N TRP A 5 37.06 -56.26 17.05
CA TRP A 5 36.47 -56.32 15.72
C TRP A 5 35.01 -55.81 15.66
N VAL A 6 34.24 -56.04 16.74
CA VAL A 6 32.86 -55.53 16.85
C VAL A 6 32.86 -54.03 17.01
N LEU A 7 33.78 -53.45 17.81
CA LEU A 7 33.92 -52.01 17.96
C LEU A 7 34.32 -51.31 16.67
N SER A 8 35.25 -51.91 15.91
CA SER A 8 35.69 -51.39 14.61
C SER A 8 34.55 -51.35 13.56
N ALA A 9 33.73 -52.42 13.52
CA ALA A 9 32.56 -52.52 12.66
C ALA A 9 31.50 -51.49 12.99
N VAL A 10 31.20 -51.31 14.25
CA VAL A 10 30.23 -50.30 14.74
C VAL A 10 30.71 -48.88 14.37
N LEU A 11 32.00 -48.59 14.57
CA LEU A 11 32.60 -47.28 14.24
C LEU A 11 32.50 -47.01 12.74
N LEU A 12 32.78 -48.04 11.90
CA LEU A 12 32.68 -47.89 10.43
C LEU A 12 31.25 -47.63 9.98
N VAL A 13 30.26 -48.34 10.51
CA VAL A 13 28.84 -48.10 10.24
C VAL A 13 28.42 -46.70 10.68
N ALA A 14 28.87 -46.21 11.86
CA ALA A 14 28.58 -44.87 12.36
C ALA A 14 29.16 -43.78 11.43
N LEU A 15 30.41 -43.97 10.96
CA LEU A 15 31.05 -43.05 10.00
C LEU A 15 30.34 -43.03 8.63
N LEU A 16 29.93 -44.18 8.13
CA LEU A 16 29.16 -44.26 6.87
C LEU A 16 27.80 -43.57 7.02
N TRP A 17 27.13 -43.78 8.16
CA TRP A 17 25.86 -43.15 8.44
C TRP A 17 26.00 -41.63 8.59
N LEU A 18 27.05 -41.13 9.31
CA LEU A 18 27.35 -39.68 9.40
C LEU A 18 27.64 -39.09 8.01
N GLY A 19 28.44 -39.77 7.19
CA GLY A 19 28.70 -39.36 5.82
C GLY A 19 27.43 -39.30 4.96
N TYR A 20 26.54 -40.26 5.11
CA TYR A 20 25.25 -40.26 4.43
C TYR A 20 24.36 -39.09 4.85
N VAL A 21 24.24 -38.84 6.17
CA VAL A 21 23.47 -37.72 6.68
C VAL A 21 24.04 -36.38 6.19
N PHE A 22 25.37 -36.21 6.24
CA PHE A 22 26.04 -35.01 5.75
C PHE A 22 25.81 -34.77 4.25
N LEU A 23 25.84 -35.80 3.44
CA LEU A 23 25.55 -35.72 2.00
C LEU A 23 24.09 -35.37 1.72
N GLN A 24 23.17 -35.89 2.54
CA GLN A 24 21.74 -35.57 2.44
C GLN A 24 21.46 -34.11 2.83
N GLU A 25 22.06 -33.60 3.89
CA GLU A 25 21.94 -32.19 4.29
C GLU A 25 22.53 -31.26 3.22
N ARG A 26 23.68 -31.59 2.67
CA ARG A 26 24.30 -30.83 1.59
C ARG A 26 23.43 -30.79 0.32
N LYS A 27 22.81 -31.93 -0.05
CA LYS A 27 21.88 -31.96 -1.18
C LYS A 27 20.64 -31.12 -0.92
N ARG A 28 20.10 -31.12 0.32
CA ARG A 28 18.98 -30.29 0.71
C ARG A 28 19.31 -28.79 0.65
N SER A 29 20.46 -28.39 1.15
CA SER A 29 20.89 -26.97 1.12
C SER A 29 21.07 -26.47 -0.31
N VAL A 30 21.72 -27.25 -1.19
CA VAL A 30 21.90 -26.89 -2.59
C VAL A 30 20.55 -26.80 -3.34
N PHE A 31 19.63 -27.73 -3.06
CA PHE A 31 18.29 -27.68 -3.66
C PHE A 31 17.51 -26.43 -3.19
N GLN A 32 17.56 -26.11 -1.89
CA GLN A 32 16.93 -24.92 -1.36
C GLN A 32 17.53 -23.62 -1.94
N GLU A 33 18.85 -23.55 -2.07
CA GLU A 33 19.53 -22.41 -2.72
C GLU A 33 19.06 -22.23 -4.17
N GLN A 34 18.96 -23.33 -4.93
CA GLN A 34 18.48 -23.27 -6.32
C GLN A 34 17.02 -22.83 -6.44
N GLU A 35 16.15 -23.28 -5.53
CA GLU A 35 14.76 -22.83 -5.49
C GLU A 35 14.63 -21.34 -5.14
N VAL A 36 15.40 -20.87 -4.16
CA VAL A 36 15.45 -19.46 -3.79
C VAL A 36 15.98 -18.61 -4.94
N GLU A 37 17.00 -19.07 -5.64
CA GLU A 37 17.58 -18.35 -6.77
C GLU A 37 16.63 -18.29 -7.97
N LYS A 38 15.94 -19.38 -8.29
CA LYS A 38 14.87 -19.39 -9.30
C LYS A 38 13.70 -18.47 -8.92
N ALA A 39 13.29 -18.46 -7.66
CA ALA A 39 12.24 -17.57 -7.17
C ALA A 39 12.65 -16.10 -7.28
N ARG A 40 13.92 -15.77 -6.96
CA ARG A 40 14.48 -14.42 -7.12
C ARG A 40 14.55 -14.00 -8.59
N ALA A 41 15.04 -14.87 -9.47
CA ALA A 41 15.11 -14.59 -10.90
C ALA A 41 13.71 -14.36 -11.50
N ASN A 42 12.72 -15.19 -11.17
CA ASN A 42 11.35 -14.99 -11.60
C ASN A 42 10.75 -13.66 -11.07
N LYS A 43 11.07 -13.29 -9.84
CA LYS A 43 10.64 -12.02 -9.26
C LYS A 43 11.25 -10.82 -10.00
N HIS A 44 12.55 -10.86 -10.33
CA HIS A 44 13.19 -9.81 -11.12
C HIS A 44 12.57 -9.69 -12.51
N HIS A 45 12.37 -10.79 -13.23
CA HIS A 45 11.73 -10.77 -14.54
C HIS A 45 10.30 -10.18 -14.50
N LEU A 46 9.52 -10.51 -13.47
CA LEU A 46 8.19 -9.94 -13.29
C LEU A 46 8.24 -8.42 -13.07
N ASN A 47 9.18 -7.95 -12.28
CA ASN A 47 9.33 -6.53 -11.96
C ASN A 47 9.82 -5.73 -13.17
N ASP A 48 10.79 -6.23 -13.93
CA ASP A 48 11.24 -5.63 -15.19
C ASP A 48 10.08 -5.53 -16.21
N PHE A 49 9.28 -6.60 -16.28
CA PHE A 49 8.09 -6.62 -17.12
C PHE A 49 7.07 -5.56 -16.68
N LEU A 50 6.80 -5.45 -15.37
CA LEU A 50 5.88 -4.45 -14.82
C LEU A 50 6.38 -3.03 -15.05
N ALA A 51 7.68 -2.77 -14.89
CA ALA A 51 8.29 -1.46 -15.15
C ALA A 51 8.16 -1.07 -16.64
N SER A 52 8.47 -1.99 -17.55
CA SER A 52 8.31 -1.80 -18.99
C SER A 52 6.85 -1.58 -19.37
N MET A 53 5.94 -2.45 -18.89
CA MET A 53 4.50 -2.34 -19.14
C MET A 53 3.92 -1.02 -18.67
N SER A 54 4.36 -0.51 -17.52
CA SER A 54 3.86 0.77 -17.02
C SER A 54 4.18 1.94 -17.93
N HIS A 55 5.39 2.01 -18.48
CA HIS A 55 5.75 3.03 -19.45
C HIS A 55 4.89 2.90 -20.72
N HIS A 56 4.70 1.66 -21.20
CA HIS A 56 3.91 1.37 -22.37
C HIS A 56 2.40 1.62 -22.16
N LEU A 57 1.89 1.49 -20.95
CA LEU A 57 0.49 1.80 -20.62
C LEU A 57 0.26 3.29 -20.36
N ARG A 58 1.23 3.99 -19.78
CA ARG A 58 1.11 5.43 -19.48
C ARG A 58 0.95 6.26 -20.76
N THR A 59 1.69 5.94 -21.80
CA THR A 59 1.67 6.70 -23.05
C THR A 59 0.28 6.70 -23.72
N PRO A 60 -0.37 5.55 -24.02
CA PRO A 60 -1.71 5.56 -24.60
C PRO A 60 -2.76 6.12 -23.64
N LEU A 61 -2.65 5.88 -22.33
CA LEU A 61 -3.57 6.46 -21.35
C LEU A 61 -3.51 7.98 -21.32
N ASN A 62 -2.32 8.59 -21.36
CA ASN A 62 -2.17 10.04 -21.46
C ASN A 62 -2.81 10.57 -22.75
N GLY A 63 -2.72 9.83 -23.86
CA GLY A 63 -3.41 10.16 -25.10
C GLY A 63 -4.93 10.15 -24.95
N VAL A 64 -5.48 9.08 -24.36
CA VAL A 64 -6.93 8.95 -24.09
C VAL A 64 -7.41 10.07 -23.16
N MET A 65 -6.65 10.37 -22.09
CA MET A 65 -6.97 11.46 -21.17
C MET A 65 -6.98 12.82 -21.86
N GLY A 66 -5.93 13.11 -22.66
CA GLY A 66 -5.84 14.38 -23.38
C GLY A 66 -6.99 14.59 -24.35
N TYR A 67 -7.40 13.55 -25.10
CA TYR A 67 -8.56 13.65 -26.00
C TYR A 67 -9.88 13.76 -25.22
N ALA A 68 -10.06 13.01 -24.13
CA ALA A 68 -11.24 13.11 -23.29
C ALA A 68 -11.39 14.51 -22.65
N GLU A 69 -10.29 15.09 -22.16
CA GLU A 69 -10.26 16.45 -21.63
C GLU A 69 -10.55 17.50 -22.69
N TYR A 70 -9.96 17.35 -23.88
CA TYR A 70 -10.24 18.22 -25.03
C TYR A 70 -11.72 18.18 -25.42
N ILE A 71 -12.32 16.99 -25.53
CA ILE A 71 -13.74 16.84 -25.87
C ILE A 71 -14.59 17.44 -24.74
N TYR A 72 -14.29 17.16 -23.48
CA TYR A 72 -15.00 17.70 -22.31
C TYR A 72 -15.04 19.22 -22.30
N SER A 73 -13.91 19.85 -22.59
CA SER A 73 -13.77 21.33 -22.59
C SER A 73 -14.33 22.01 -23.87
N SER A 74 -14.36 21.30 -25.00
CA SER A 74 -14.74 21.86 -26.29
C SER A 74 -16.23 21.73 -26.62
N THR A 75 -16.93 20.79 -25.99
CA THR A 75 -18.36 20.55 -26.28
C THR A 75 -19.27 21.24 -25.29
N ARG A 76 -20.47 21.64 -25.72
CA ARG A 76 -21.57 22.10 -24.86
C ARG A 76 -22.69 21.07 -24.74
N GLU A 77 -22.56 19.93 -25.40
CA GLU A 77 -23.57 18.89 -25.38
C GLU A 77 -23.44 18.06 -24.09
N PRO A 78 -24.47 18.04 -23.21
CA PRO A 78 -24.37 17.43 -21.88
C PRO A 78 -24.00 15.96 -21.91
N MET A 79 -24.49 15.19 -22.88
CA MET A 79 -24.22 13.77 -23.02
C MET A 79 -22.75 13.53 -23.37
N ILE A 80 -22.18 14.32 -24.26
CA ILE A 80 -20.77 14.20 -24.65
C ILE A 80 -19.87 14.61 -23.51
N GLN A 81 -20.19 15.69 -22.78
CA GLN A 81 -19.46 16.10 -21.57
C GLN A 81 -19.48 14.98 -20.51
N PHE A 82 -20.65 14.41 -20.23
CA PHE A 82 -20.79 13.32 -19.27
C PHE A 82 -19.96 12.10 -19.67
N THR A 83 -20.03 11.69 -20.94
CA THR A 83 -19.26 10.54 -21.45
C THR A 83 -17.76 10.81 -21.40
N SER A 84 -17.32 12.00 -21.77
CA SER A 84 -15.89 12.39 -21.72
C SER A 84 -15.37 12.42 -20.27
N LYS A 85 -16.18 12.90 -19.32
CA LYS A 85 -15.85 12.86 -17.88
C LYS A 85 -15.62 11.41 -17.40
N ILE A 86 -16.51 10.49 -17.79
CA ILE A 86 -16.38 9.06 -17.44
C ILE A 86 -15.08 8.47 -18.02
N ILE A 87 -14.76 8.77 -19.28
CA ILE A 87 -13.52 8.29 -19.92
C ILE A 87 -12.30 8.82 -19.15
N LEU A 88 -12.29 10.10 -18.79
CA LEU A 88 -11.23 10.74 -18.06
C LEU A 88 -11.02 10.10 -16.69
N GLU A 89 -12.11 9.92 -15.92
CA GLU A 89 -12.09 9.30 -14.58
C GLU A 89 -11.55 7.85 -14.63
N ASN A 90 -12.04 7.03 -15.57
CA ASN A 90 -11.56 5.66 -15.73
C ASN A 90 -10.09 5.59 -16.14
N SER A 91 -9.64 6.51 -17.01
CA SER A 91 -8.24 6.59 -17.45
C SER A 91 -7.31 7.00 -16.29
N LEU A 92 -7.72 7.96 -15.46
CA LEU A 92 -7.02 8.36 -14.24
C LEU A 92 -6.93 7.20 -13.24
N GLN A 93 -8.03 6.47 -13.04
CA GLN A 93 -8.05 5.30 -12.16
C GLN A 93 -7.08 4.22 -12.65
N MET A 94 -7.04 3.95 -13.96
CA MET A 94 -6.10 2.99 -14.54
C MET A 94 -4.64 3.44 -14.36
N LEU A 95 -4.35 4.72 -14.53
CA LEU A 95 -3.02 5.29 -14.30
C LEU A 95 -2.59 5.15 -12.83
N HIS A 96 -3.51 5.37 -11.89
CA HIS A 96 -3.25 5.15 -10.46
C HIS A 96 -2.94 3.69 -10.14
N LEU A 97 -3.67 2.73 -10.74
CA LEU A 97 -3.41 1.30 -10.57
C LEU A 97 -2.03 0.91 -11.11
N VAL A 98 -1.67 1.37 -12.32
CA VAL A 98 -0.37 1.09 -12.95
C VAL A 98 0.77 1.66 -12.10
N ASN A 99 0.66 2.92 -11.66
CA ASN A 99 1.68 3.55 -10.81
C ASN A 99 1.77 2.86 -9.43
N GLY A 100 0.64 2.47 -8.83
CA GLY A 100 0.61 1.75 -7.57
C GLY A 100 1.27 0.37 -7.65
N LEU A 101 1.09 -0.34 -8.76
CA LEU A 101 1.74 -1.63 -9.00
C LEU A 101 3.27 -1.48 -9.13
N LEU A 102 3.73 -0.41 -9.82
CA LEU A 102 5.16 -0.10 -9.91
C LEU A 102 5.76 0.27 -8.55
N ASP A 103 5.07 1.10 -7.77
CA ASP A 103 5.52 1.46 -6.43
C ASP A 103 5.67 0.20 -5.58
N LEU A 104 4.71 -0.74 -5.61
CA LEU A 104 4.82 -2.01 -4.90
C LEU A 104 5.99 -2.87 -5.38
N SER A 105 6.24 -2.92 -6.69
CA SER A 105 7.40 -3.62 -7.25
C SER A 105 8.71 -3.06 -6.69
N LYS A 106 8.89 -1.73 -6.73
CA LYS A 106 10.07 -1.04 -6.18
C LYS A 106 10.22 -1.24 -4.67
N ILE A 107 9.11 -1.24 -3.93
CA ILE A 107 9.12 -1.52 -2.49
C ILE A 107 9.62 -2.94 -2.22
N GLN A 108 9.13 -3.92 -2.96
CA GLN A 108 9.54 -5.33 -2.80
C GLN A 108 11.01 -5.58 -3.17
N GLU A 109 11.58 -4.76 -4.03
CA GLU A 109 13.01 -4.77 -4.38
C GLU A 109 13.88 -3.97 -3.40
N GLY A 110 13.28 -3.17 -2.54
CA GLY A 110 14.00 -2.23 -1.69
C GLY A 110 14.64 -1.07 -2.45
N THR A 111 14.14 -0.77 -3.66
CA THR A 111 14.65 0.28 -4.56
C THR A 111 13.81 1.56 -4.53
N LEU A 112 12.75 1.60 -3.72
CA LEU A 112 11.96 2.81 -3.55
C LEU A 112 12.67 3.79 -2.62
N ASP A 113 13.21 4.86 -3.17
CA ASP A 113 13.80 5.95 -2.40
C ASP A 113 12.72 6.90 -1.87
N LEU A 114 12.85 7.28 -0.59
CA LEU A 114 11.99 8.28 0.06
C LEU A 114 12.66 9.66 -0.03
N SER A 115 11.93 10.63 -0.57
CA SER A 115 12.39 12.03 -0.63
C SER A 115 11.92 12.79 0.62
N GLN A 116 12.74 12.73 1.67
CA GLN A 116 12.42 13.39 2.94
C GLN A 116 12.61 14.90 2.85
N SER A 117 11.58 15.66 3.20
CA SER A 117 11.60 17.12 3.32
C SER A 117 10.69 17.57 4.44
N ASP A 118 10.90 18.79 4.92
CA ASP A 118 10.01 19.43 5.89
C ASP A 118 8.77 19.95 5.18
N PHE A 119 7.60 19.74 5.77
CA PHE A 119 6.33 20.22 5.24
C PHE A 119 5.37 20.62 6.38
N ASP A 120 4.47 21.55 6.07
CA ASP A 120 3.41 21.99 6.97
C ASP A 120 2.27 20.94 6.99
N ILE A 121 1.97 20.43 8.20
CA ILE A 121 0.94 19.38 8.37
C ILE A 121 -0.45 19.94 8.04
N LYS A 122 -0.75 21.17 8.47
CA LYS A 122 -2.05 21.80 8.25
C LYS A 122 -2.28 22.05 6.77
N GLU A 123 -1.30 22.64 6.08
CA GLU A 123 -1.37 22.88 4.63
C GLU A 123 -1.57 21.57 3.85
N MET A 124 -0.86 20.52 4.22
CA MET A 124 -1.02 19.19 3.64
C MET A 124 -2.47 18.70 3.75
N LEU A 125 -3.05 18.74 4.94
CA LEU A 125 -4.40 18.23 5.17
C LEU A 125 -5.48 19.10 4.52
N GLU A 126 -5.31 20.44 4.54
CA GLU A 126 -6.20 21.36 3.83
C GLU A 126 -6.18 21.11 2.32
N SER A 127 -5.01 20.81 1.74
CA SER A 127 -4.90 20.48 0.32
C SER A 127 -5.58 19.14 -0.02
N VAL A 128 -5.44 18.12 0.86
CA VAL A 128 -6.16 16.84 0.70
C VAL A 128 -7.67 17.06 0.78
N ARG A 129 -8.15 17.79 1.77
CA ARG A 129 -9.57 18.12 1.90
C ARG A 129 -10.10 18.84 0.66
N ALA A 130 -9.40 19.88 0.21
CA ALA A 130 -9.80 20.66 -0.96
C ALA A 130 -9.89 19.81 -2.23
N LEU A 131 -8.95 18.86 -2.41
CA LEU A 131 -8.96 17.94 -3.54
C LEU A 131 -10.22 17.06 -3.60
N HIS A 132 -10.70 16.60 -2.44
CA HIS A 132 -11.82 15.66 -2.36
C HIS A 132 -13.17 16.35 -2.13
N GLN A 133 -13.21 17.67 -1.86
CA GLN A 133 -14.44 18.38 -1.51
C GLN A 133 -15.53 18.27 -2.58
N ALA A 134 -15.19 18.53 -3.85
CA ALA A 134 -16.17 18.46 -4.93
C ALA A 134 -16.82 17.09 -5.06
N ARG A 135 -16.02 16.01 -4.90
CA ARG A 135 -16.53 14.63 -4.93
C ARG A 135 -17.38 14.31 -3.71
N ALA A 136 -17.00 14.78 -2.53
CA ALA A 136 -17.79 14.63 -1.31
C ALA A 136 -19.17 15.30 -1.46
N ASP A 137 -19.22 16.51 -2.03
CA ASP A 137 -20.46 17.25 -2.31
C ASP A 137 -21.36 16.50 -3.32
N GLU A 138 -20.78 15.97 -4.41
CA GLU A 138 -21.51 15.14 -5.40
C GLU A 138 -22.13 13.89 -4.74
N LEU A 139 -21.41 13.26 -3.80
CA LEU A 139 -21.88 12.08 -3.05
C LEU A 139 -22.78 12.42 -1.88
N LYS A 140 -22.99 13.71 -1.56
CA LYS A 140 -23.73 14.23 -0.40
C LYS A 140 -23.14 13.73 0.92
N ILE A 141 -21.81 13.72 1.03
CA ILE A 141 -21.04 13.32 2.21
C ILE A 141 -20.36 14.57 2.79
N SER A 142 -20.47 14.77 4.11
CA SER A 142 -19.81 15.88 4.80
C SER A 142 -18.34 15.56 5.04
N LEU A 143 -17.43 16.40 4.53
CA LEU A 143 -15.97 16.23 4.71
C LEU A 143 -15.43 17.22 5.74
N HIS A 144 -14.98 16.71 6.88
CA HIS A 144 -14.49 17.50 8.02
C HIS A 144 -12.99 17.38 8.17
N LEU A 145 -12.37 18.46 8.68
CA LEU A 145 -10.96 18.49 9.08
C LEU A 145 -10.86 18.87 10.55
N GLN A 146 -10.16 18.06 11.34
CA GLN A 146 -9.92 18.27 12.77
C GLN A 146 -8.44 18.23 13.08
N LEU A 147 -7.90 19.34 13.58
CA LEU A 147 -6.50 19.50 13.95
C LEU A 147 -6.40 19.70 15.47
N ALA A 148 -5.55 18.92 16.13
CA ALA A 148 -5.26 19.16 17.54
C ALA A 148 -4.47 20.47 17.74
N ASN A 149 -4.75 21.18 18.82
CA ASN A 149 -4.13 22.49 19.10
C ASN A 149 -2.62 22.43 19.39
N ASN A 150 -2.11 21.25 19.77
CA ASN A 150 -0.72 21.02 20.17
C ASN A 150 0.09 20.26 19.09
N LEU A 151 -0.32 20.35 17.83
CA LEU A 151 0.43 19.78 16.72
C LEU A 151 1.71 20.55 16.44
N PRO A 152 2.81 19.89 16.09
CA PRO A 152 3.94 20.58 15.47
C PRO A 152 3.48 21.19 14.13
N SER A 153 3.93 22.40 13.83
CA SER A 153 3.59 23.07 12.56
C SER A 153 4.20 22.32 11.37
N GLN A 154 5.39 21.77 11.54
CA GLN A 154 6.13 21.05 10.51
C GLN A 154 6.51 19.65 10.97
N MET A 155 6.63 18.74 10.00
CA MET A 155 7.22 17.43 10.20
C MET A 155 8.12 17.07 9.03
N ARG A 156 9.10 16.20 9.29
CA ARG A 156 10.04 15.70 8.27
C ARG A 156 9.66 14.28 7.85
N ALA A 157 9.21 14.12 6.62
CA ALA A 157 8.90 12.85 5.97
C ALA A 157 8.92 13.04 4.44
N ASP A 158 8.45 12.05 3.68
CA ASP A 158 8.18 12.23 2.25
C ASP A 158 6.75 12.78 2.05
N PRO A 159 6.57 14.08 1.74
CA PRO A 159 5.26 14.71 1.65
C PRO A 159 4.41 14.14 0.50
N TYR A 160 5.05 13.70 -0.58
CA TYR A 160 4.34 13.07 -1.70
C TYR A 160 3.72 11.73 -1.27
N ARG A 161 4.48 10.90 -0.55
CA ARG A 161 4.02 9.60 -0.06
C ARG A 161 2.98 9.73 1.04
N VAL A 162 3.14 10.69 1.96
CA VAL A 162 2.11 11.00 2.98
C VAL A 162 0.81 11.41 2.30
N ARG A 163 0.86 12.32 1.33
CA ARG A 163 -0.30 12.74 0.54
C ARG A 163 -0.96 11.59 -0.20
N GLN A 164 -0.16 10.71 -0.80
CA GLN A 164 -0.64 9.51 -1.51
C GLN A 164 -1.44 8.59 -0.57
N VAL A 165 -0.94 8.35 0.64
CA VAL A 165 -1.65 7.56 1.66
C VAL A 165 -2.95 8.24 2.08
N LEU A 166 -2.91 9.54 2.41
CA LEU A 166 -4.09 10.30 2.82
C LEU A 166 -5.17 10.30 1.73
N ASN A 167 -4.80 10.57 0.48
CA ASN A 167 -5.74 10.54 -0.64
C ASN A 167 -6.40 9.15 -0.77
N ASN A 168 -5.62 8.08 -0.69
CA ASN A 168 -6.16 6.73 -0.77
C ASN A 168 -7.13 6.40 0.37
N LEU A 169 -6.83 6.82 1.60
CA LEU A 169 -7.72 6.61 2.74
C LEU A 169 -9.01 7.43 2.63
N VAL A 170 -8.92 8.69 2.18
CA VAL A 170 -10.11 9.55 1.96
C VAL A 170 -10.95 9.04 0.79
N ASP A 171 -10.33 8.60 -0.32
CA ASP A 171 -11.05 7.97 -1.43
C ASP A 171 -11.82 6.73 -0.98
N ASN A 172 -11.20 5.87 -0.16
CA ASN A 172 -11.88 4.71 0.41
C ASN A 172 -13.05 5.13 1.31
N ALA A 173 -12.84 6.11 2.20
CA ALA A 173 -13.87 6.62 3.10
C ALA A 173 -15.08 7.21 2.35
N LEU A 174 -14.86 7.88 1.20
CA LEU A 174 -15.92 8.39 0.34
C LEU A 174 -16.63 7.26 -0.43
N ASN A 175 -15.86 6.31 -0.99
CA ASN A 175 -16.40 5.23 -1.83
C ASN A 175 -17.27 4.23 -1.06
N TYR A 176 -16.92 3.96 0.21
CA TYR A 176 -17.62 2.99 1.04
C TYR A 176 -18.61 3.62 2.03
N ASN A 177 -18.79 4.95 1.94
CA ASN A 177 -19.75 5.69 2.74
C ASN A 177 -21.18 5.57 2.17
N GLN A 178 -22.10 6.18 2.84
CA GLN A 178 -23.51 6.30 2.44
C GLN A 178 -23.88 7.78 2.26
N PRO A 179 -24.90 8.09 1.43
CA PRO A 179 -25.40 9.45 1.31
C PRO A 179 -25.80 10.04 2.68
N GLN A 180 -25.48 11.31 2.90
CA GLN A 180 -25.66 12.02 4.17
C GLN A 180 -24.73 11.55 5.31
N GLY A 181 -23.78 10.68 5.00
CA GLY A 181 -22.72 10.32 5.93
C GLY A 181 -21.64 11.41 6.06
N SER A 182 -20.62 11.10 6.83
CA SER A 182 -19.47 12.00 7.03
C SER A 182 -18.15 11.29 6.89
N VAL A 183 -17.13 12.05 6.51
CA VAL A 183 -15.72 11.66 6.57
C VAL A 183 -14.98 12.71 7.37
N THR A 184 -14.26 12.28 8.39
CA THR A 184 -13.45 13.18 9.22
C THR A 184 -11.98 12.85 9.06
N LEU A 185 -11.23 13.79 8.50
CA LEU A 185 -9.76 13.73 8.45
C LEU A 185 -9.22 14.43 9.69
N SER A 186 -8.46 13.72 10.52
CA SER A 186 -7.93 14.29 11.75
C SER A 186 -6.45 13.99 11.95
N VAL A 187 -5.79 14.84 12.72
CA VAL A 187 -4.39 14.65 13.11
C VAL A 187 -4.18 15.08 14.56
N THR A 188 -3.45 14.21 15.28
CA THR A 188 -3.14 14.41 16.71
C THR A 188 -1.70 13.99 17.00
N PRO A 189 -0.99 14.64 17.93
CA PRO A 189 0.26 14.10 18.44
C PRO A 189 -0.03 12.90 19.34
N SER A 190 0.87 11.94 19.38
CA SER A 190 0.83 10.85 20.36
C SER A 190 1.05 11.38 21.79
N ALA A 191 0.63 10.62 22.79
CA ALA A 191 0.76 11.02 24.20
C ALA A 191 2.21 11.32 24.63
N ASN A 192 3.19 10.66 24.01
CA ASN A 192 4.62 10.86 24.27
C ASN A 192 5.27 11.91 23.34
N HIS A 193 4.50 12.56 22.47
CA HIS A 193 4.98 13.54 21.49
C HIS A 193 6.09 13.04 20.54
N LEU A 194 6.27 11.73 20.40
CA LEU A 194 7.25 11.14 19.48
C LEU A 194 6.66 10.85 18.09
N TRP A 195 5.34 10.86 17.98
CA TRP A 195 4.61 10.48 16.78
C TRP A 195 3.49 11.47 16.48
N VAL A 196 3.22 11.65 15.20
CA VAL A 196 1.97 12.26 14.71
C VAL A 196 1.07 11.15 14.21
N VAL A 197 -0.17 11.15 14.66
CA VAL A 197 -1.21 10.19 14.25
C VAL A 197 -2.17 10.89 13.32
N PHE A 198 -2.27 10.38 12.09
CA PHE A 198 -3.25 10.80 11.09
C PHE A 198 -4.38 9.78 11.10
N SER A 199 -5.63 10.23 11.06
CA SER A 199 -6.77 9.32 10.95
C SER A 199 -7.81 9.83 9.97
N VAL A 200 -8.46 8.89 9.29
CA VAL A 200 -9.62 9.09 8.43
C VAL A 200 -10.73 8.21 8.96
N GLU A 201 -11.78 8.85 9.44
CA GLU A 201 -12.98 8.22 10.00
C GLU A 201 -14.14 8.39 9.02
N ASP A 202 -14.87 7.33 8.73
CA ASP A 202 -16.08 7.32 7.91
C ASP A 202 -17.28 6.76 8.69
N THR A 203 -18.48 7.22 8.33
CA THR A 203 -19.76 6.70 8.85
C THR A 203 -20.41 5.73 7.85
N GLY A 204 -19.60 5.01 7.10
CA GLY A 204 -20.06 4.11 6.05
C GLY A 204 -20.52 2.75 6.55
N LYS A 205 -20.45 1.77 5.66
CA LYS A 205 -20.95 0.40 5.95
C LYS A 205 -20.09 -0.37 6.94
N GLY A 206 -18.91 0.13 7.28
CA GLY A 206 -17.91 -0.64 8.00
C GLY A 206 -17.42 -1.85 7.19
N ILE A 207 -16.61 -2.70 7.80
CA ILE A 207 -16.02 -3.88 7.18
C ILE A 207 -16.51 -5.12 7.92
N SER A 208 -17.10 -6.07 7.19
CA SER A 208 -17.56 -7.32 7.79
C SER A 208 -16.40 -8.18 8.32
N PRO A 209 -16.58 -9.02 9.32
CA PRO A 209 -15.54 -9.88 9.88
C PRO A 209 -14.83 -10.74 8.83
N GLU A 210 -15.59 -11.29 7.87
CA GLU A 210 -15.05 -12.12 6.77
C GLU A 210 -14.11 -11.30 5.87
N MET A 211 -14.49 -10.05 5.61
CA MET A 211 -13.73 -9.14 4.77
C MET A 211 -12.48 -8.61 5.48
N GLN A 212 -12.57 -8.38 6.82
CA GLN A 212 -11.42 -8.00 7.64
C GLN A 212 -10.32 -9.05 7.56
N GLU A 213 -10.65 -10.35 7.68
CA GLU A 213 -9.67 -11.41 7.52
C GLU A 213 -8.99 -11.40 6.15
N THR A 214 -9.71 -11.07 5.09
CA THR A 214 -9.17 -11.06 3.73
C THR A 214 -8.27 -9.87 3.46
N ILE A 215 -8.70 -8.67 3.88
CA ILE A 215 -7.97 -7.42 3.66
C ILE A 215 -6.63 -7.44 4.40
N PHE A 216 -6.59 -7.98 5.62
CA PHE A 216 -5.43 -7.87 6.51
C PHE A 216 -4.54 -9.12 6.54
N LYS A 217 -5.03 -10.32 6.21
CA LYS A 217 -4.16 -11.48 5.93
C LYS A 217 -3.20 -11.21 4.76
N ARG A 218 -3.58 -10.32 3.83
CA ARG A 218 -2.71 -9.88 2.73
C ARG A 218 -1.60 -8.92 3.19
N GLN A 219 -1.82 -8.16 4.27
CA GLN A 219 -0.82 -7.23 4.81
C GLN A 219 0.33 -7.93 5.53
N HIS A 220 0.08 -9.09 6.15
CA HIS A 220 1.06 -9.82 6.94
C HIS A 220 1.90 -10.84 6.16
N LYS A 221 1.59 -11.11 4.90
CA LYS A 221 2.36 -12.02 4.05
C LYS A 221 3.15 -11.24 3.00
N THR A 222 4.31 -10.75 3.40
CA THR A 222 5.31 -10.14 2.50
C THR A 222 5.78 -11.07 1.38
N ASP A 223 5.57 -12.38 1.50
CA ASP A 223 6.08 -13.41 0.58
C ASP A 223 5.04 -13.99 -0.39
N THR A 224 3.78 -13.55 -0.35
CA THR A 224 2.77 -14.02 -1.31
C THR A 224 2.71 -13.13 -2.54
N PRO A 225 2.83 -13.68 -3.77
CA PRO A 225 2.63 -12.92 -5.00
C PRO A 225 1.25 -12.25 -4.97
N PHE A 226 1.24 -10.97 -5.31
CA PHE A 226 0.01 -10.19 -5.43
C PHE A 226 -0.86 -10.78 -6.56
N VAL A 227 -1.97 -11.39 -6.22
CA VAL A 227 -2.96 -11.87 -7.18
C VAL A 227 -4.09 -10.85 -7.26
N LEU A 228 -4.14 -10.09 -8.37
CA LEU A 228 -5.28 -9.26 -8.75
C LEU A 228 -6.51 -10.15 -8.96
N ARG A 229 -7.53 -10.02 -8.12
CA ARG A 229 -8.85 -10.57 -8.43
C ARG A 229 -9.70 -9.46 -9.09
N PRO A 230 -10.20 -9.67 -10.31
CA PRO A 230 -10.86 -8.63 -11.12
C PRO A 230 -12.14 -8.03 -10.50
N ASN A 231 -12.75 -8.70 -9.53
CA ASN A 231 -14.08 -8.36 -9.00
C ASN A 231 -14.05 -7.72 -7.59
N GLU A 232 -12.87 -7.53 -6.98
CA GLU A 232 -12.77 -6.87 -5.68
C GLU A 232 -12.03 -5.55 -5.88
N GLY A 233 -12.78 -4.47 -6.09
CA GLY A 233 -12.23 -3.13 -6.19
C GLY A 233 -11.32 -2.81 -5.00
N ALA A 234 -10.22 -2.11 -5.28
CA ALA A 234 -9.41 -1.33 -4.32
C ALA A 234 -8.48 -2.04 -3.33
N GLY A 235 -8.13 -3.31 -3.48
CA GLY A 235 -7.12 -3.93 -2.61
C GLY A 235 -5.70 -3.33 -2.71
N LEU A 236 -5.36 -2.68 -3.84
CA LEU A 236 -4.02 -2.18 -4.12
C LEU A 236 -3.66 -0.95 -3.28
N GLY A 237 -4.57 0.00 -3.15
CA GLY A 237 -4.32 1.26 -2.46
C GLY A 237 -3.98 1.06 -0.98
N LEU A 238 -4.74 0.22 -0.27
CA LEU A 238 -4.50 -0.05 1.15
C LEU A 238 -3.21 -0.83 1.39
N VAL A 239 -2.90 -1.81 0.52
CA VAL A 239 -1.63 -2.56 0.54
C VAL A 239 -0.45 -1.62 0.31
N LEU A 240 -0.53 -0.75 -0.70
CA LEU A 240 0.50 0.25 -0.98
C LEU A 240 0.66 1.22 0.20
N SER A 241 -0.45 1.74 0.76
CA SER A 241 -0.42 2.62 1.93
C SER A 241 0.28 1.97 3.12
N HIS A 242 -0.02 0.70 3.40
CA HIS A 242 0.64 -0.04 4.48
C HIS A 242 2.16 -0.11 4.29
N HIS A 243 2.62 -0.45 3.08
CA HIS A 243 4.05 -0.55 2.79
C HIS A 243 4.75 0.82 2.82
N LEU A 244 4.12 1.88 2.29
CA LEU A 244 4.68 3.23 2.33
C LEU A 244 4.84 3.74 3.76
N ILE A 245 3.81 3.54 4.60
CA ILE A 245 3.88 3.93 6.02
C ILE A 245 4.97 3.15 6.74
N HIS A 246 5.10 1.84 6.48
CA HIS A 246 6.16 1.02 7.07
C HIS A 246 7.57 1.49 6.64
N LEU A 247 7.77 1.83 5.37
CA LEU A 247 9.03 2.40 4.87
C LEU A 247 9.36 3.75 5.52
N MET A 248 8.35 4.56 5.84
CA MET A 248 8.53 5.82 6.56
C MET A 248 8.73 5.63 8.07
N GLY A 249 8.77 4.37 8.55
CA GLY A 249 9.01 4.01 9.95
C GLY A 249 7.76 4.07 10.82
N GLY A 250 6.56 4.14 10.23
CA GLY A 250 5.27 4.17 10.91
C GLY A 250 4.51 2.84 10.88
N THR A 251 3.27 2.88 11.34
CA THR A 251 2.31 1.75 11.28
C THR A 251 0.95 2.25 10.82
N LEU A 252 0.28 1.48 9.96
CA LEU A 252 -1.11 1.71 9.54
C LEU A 252 -2.02 0.69 10.23
N ASN A 253 -3.06 1.18 10.88
CA ASN A 253 -4.03 0.39 11.62
C ASN A 253 -5.45 0.82 11.27
N TYR A 254 -6.42 0.07 11.76
CA TYR A 254 -7.84 0.38 11.58
C TYR A 254 -8.66 -0.07 12.79
N SER A 255 -9.83 0.54 12.94
CA SER A 255 -10.93 0.10 13.78
C SER A 255 -12.19 0.19 12.96
N THR A 256 -13.01 -0.86 12.96
CA THR A 256 -14.24 -0.87 12.16
C THR A 256 -15.30 -1.72 12.82
N LYS A 257 -16.56 -1.32 12.60
CA LYS A 257 -17.72 -2.09 13.01
C LYS A 257 -18.73 -2.09 11.87
N ALA A 258 -19.18 -3.28 11.50
CA ALA A 258 -20.16 -3.42 10.42
C ALA A 258 -21.41 -2.60 10.70
N GLY A 259 -21.81 -1.73 9.77
CA GLY A 259 -22.95 -0.83 9.87
C GLY A 259 -22.70 0.49 10.61
N GLU A 260 -21.52 0.70 11.23
CA GLU A 260 -21.19 1.92 11.99
C GLU A 260 -20.03 2.73 11.38
N GLY A 261 -19.37 2.19 10.34
CA GLY A 261 -18.24 2.85 9.67
C GLY A 261 -16.88 2.29 10.03
N SER A 262 -15.84 3.00 9.62
CA SER A 262 -14.44 2.61 9.85
C SER A 262 -13.57 3.81 10.19
N VAL A 263 -12.51 3.55 10.94
CA VAL A 263 -11.43 4.50 11.22
C VAL A 263 -10.14 3.86 10.75
N PHE A 264 -9.49 4.43 9.75
CA PHE A 264 -8.13 4.09 9.36
C PHE A 264 -7.18 5.13 9.91
N PHE A 265 -6.12 4.68 10.58
CA PHE A 265 -5.16 5.61 11.16
C PHE A 265 -3.74 5.10 11.01
N PHE A 266 -2.82 6.03 10.80
CA PHE A 266 -1.40 5.73 10.75
C PHE A 266 -0.60 6.73 11.57
N ASN A 267 0.54 6.29 12.07
CA ASN A 267 1.48 7.13 12.77
C ASN A 267 2.78 7.32 11.97
N LEU A 268 3.39 8.47 12.12
CA LEU A 268 4.73 8.74 11.60
C LEU A 268 5.57 9.38 12.71
N PRO A 269 6.88 9.07 12.78
CA PRO A 269 7.76 9.65 13.79
C PRO A 269 7.92 11.15 13.55
N ILE A 270 7.87 11.93 14.63
CA ILE A 270 8.29 13.33 14.61
C ILE A 270 9.82 13.31 14.63
N ARG A 271 10.43 13.43 13.45
CA ARG A 271 11.89 13.61 13.37
C ARG A 271 12.16 15.09 13.57
N THR A 272 12.49 15.48 14.78
CA THR A 272 13.19 16.73 15.02
C THR A 272 14.62 16.53 14.53
N GLU A 273 15.19 17.52 13.84
CA GLU A 273 16.62 17.50 13.54
C GLU A 273 17.37 17.26 14.85
N SER A 274 18.23 16.23 14.85
CA SER A 274 19.26 16.15 15.89
C SER A 274 20.12 17.40 15.73
N PRO A 275 20.41 18.12 16.82
CA PRO A 275 21.23 19.31 16.80
C PRO A 275 22.63 19.05 16.26
#